data_98d7565d92455b619e38a3b2e53a3d21
#
_entry.id   98d7565d92455b619e38a3b2e53a3d21
#
_cell.length_a   1.000
_cell.length_b   1.000
_cell.length_c   1.000
_cell.angle_alpha   90.00
_cell.angle_beta   90.00
_cell.angle_gamma   90.00
#
_symmetry.space_group_name_H-M   'P 1'
#
loop_
_entity.id
_entity.type
_entity.pdbx_description
1 polymer ?
#
loop_
_entity_poly.entity_id
_entity_poly.type
_entity_poly.pdbx_seq_one_letter_code
_entity_poly.pdbx_strand_id
1 'polypeptide(L)'
;MDIFNEKIDFEKIVCHSGGAVGADSVWDSIGKEFGVVTRAYSYKTKYHDSESKVEISDKDYEEGTEAIKKANKTLGRFGIAKYMNLLARNWAQVKYSKQVFAIGTIVKAGTKSPKGYKNNSKYDVVDGGTGYAVQMGIDNERDVYVFDQVEKKWFRWSYTSLRFVATKGVPVITVQDFAGIGTRELLPIGEAAIRSVYEKTFSGIE
;
A
#
# COMPACT_ATOMS: atom_id res chain seq x y z
N MET A 1 31.78 3.47 -9.65
CA MET A 1 30.86 4.50 -9.15
C MET A 1 29.93 3.78 -8.22
N ASP A 2 30.28 3.76 -6.95
CA ASP A 2 29.46 3.10 -5.92
C ASP A 2 28.21 3.95 -5.71
N ILE A 3 27.09 3.48 -6.26
CA ILE A 3 25.78 4.04 -5.99
C ILE A 3 25.51 3.71 -4.52
N PHE A 4 25.50 4.75 -3.69
CA PHE A 4 25.30 4.74 -2.26
C PHE A 4 24.28 3.70 -1.82
N ASN A 5 24.76 2.62 -1.24
CA ASN A 5 23.96 1.70 -0.45
C ASN A 5 23.72 2.44 0.89
N GLU A 6 22.75 3.35 0.91
CA GLU A 6 22.34 3.98 2.16
C GLU A 6 21.94 2.87 3.12
N LYS A 7 22.77 2.65 4.14
CA LYS A 7 22.49 1.67 5.17
C LYS A 7 21.21 2.09 5.88
N ILE A 8 20.22 1.20 5.89
CA ILE A 8 18.94 1.48 6.56
C ILE A 8 19.21 1.67 8.04
N ASP A 9 18.74 2.78 8.58
CA ASP A 9 18.68 3.02 10.01
C ASP A 9 17.35 2.46 10.54
N PHE A 10 17.41 1.26 11.10
CA PHE A 10 16.23 0.56 11.60
C PHE A 10 15.49 1.30 12.71
N GLU A 11 16.18 2.19 13.45
CA GLU A 11 15.55 3.02 14.49
C GLU A 11 14.70 4.16 13.91
N LYS A 12 14.85 4.45 12.62
CA LYS A 12 14.19 5.57 11.95
C LYS A 12 13.24 5.14 10.82
N ILE A 13 12.88 3.87 10.77
CA ILE A 13 11.92 3.40 9.76
C ILE A 13 10.55 4.05 9.99
N VAL A 14 9.95 4.54 8.91
CA VAL A 14 8.64 5.17 8.92
C VAL A 14 7.66 4.39 8.05
N CYS A 15 6.52 4.01 8.65
CA CYS A 15 5.38 3.44 7.95
C CYS A 15 4.42 4.56 7.53
N HIS A 16 4.20 4.73 6.23
CA HIS A 16 3.20 5.63 5.69
C HIS A 16 1.90 4.86 5.47
N SER A 17 0.88 5.11 6.31
CA SER A 17 -0.38 4.38 6.30
C SER A 17 -1.59 5.33 6.23
N GLY A 18 -2.77 4.79 6.14
CA GLY A 18 -4.00 5.58 6.05
C GLY A 18 -4.83 5.65 7.32
N GLY A 19 -4.47 4.91 8.36
CA GLY A 19 -5.19 4.87 9.64
C GLY A 19 -6.64 4.39 9.54
N ALA A 20 -7.04 3.81 8.42
CA ALA A 20 -8.38 3.26 8.27
C ALA A 20 -8.47 1.89 8.95
N VAL A 21 -9.67 1.54 9.44
CA VAL A 21 -9.94 0.20 9.98
C VAL A 21 -9.58 -0.87 8.96
N GLY A 22 -8.94 -1.93 9.42
CA GLY A 22 -8.44 -3.04 8.61
C GLY A 22 -6.91 -3.02 8.50
N ALA A 23 -6.36 -3.26 7.32
CA ALA A 23 -4.92 -3.40 7.16
C ALA A 23 -4.12 -2.14 7.56
N ASP A 24 -4.64 -0.94 7.28
CA ASP A 24 -3.95 0.31 7.60
C ASP A 24 -3.69 0.44 9.12
N SER A 25 -4.70 0.15 9.96
CA SER A 25 -4.56 0.19 11.43
C SER A 25 -3.68 -0.94 11.96
N VAL A 26 -3.64 -2.09 11.28
CA VAL A 26 -2.80 -3.23 11.69
C VAL A 26 -1.34 -2.99 11.34
N TRP A 27 -1.02 -2.34 10.21
CA TRP A 27 0.34 -1.87 9.93
C TRP A 27 0.87 -0.93 11.03
N ASP A 28 0.01 -0.03 11.55
CA ASP A 28 0.35 0.88 12.64
C ASP A 28 0.56 0.11 13.96
N SER A 29 -0.41 -0.72 14.37
CA SER A 29 -0.36 -1.41 15.66
C SER A 29 0.81 -2.39 15.76
N ILE A 30 1.03 -3.21 14.73
CA ILE A 30 2.16 -4.15 14.73
C ILE A 30 3.48 -3.37 14.58
N GLY A 31 3.53 -2.34 13.74
CA GLY A 31 4.73 -1.51 13.59
C GLY A 31 5.23 -0.94 14.91
N LYS A 32 4.32 -0.48 15.78
CA LYS A 32 4.66 0.00 17.13
C LYS A 32 5.35 -1.06 18.00
N GLU A 33 4.98 -2.33 17.86
CA GLU A 33 5.64 -3.43 18.59
C GLU A 33 7.13 -3.57 18.19
N PHE A 34 7.48 -3.18 16.96
CA PHE A 34 8.85 -3.20 16.41
C PHE A 34 9.54 -1.83 16.44
N GLY A 35 8.98 -0.84 17.13
CA GLY A 35 9.57 0.51 17.23
C GLY A 35 9.42 1.35 15.95
N VAL A 36 8.61 0.92 14.98
CA VAL A 36 8.38 1.66 13.74
C VAL A 36 7.41 2.81 13.96
N VAL A 37 7.81 4.02 13.54
CA VAL A 37 6.94 5.19 13.58
C VAL A 37 5.95 5.15 12.43
N THR A 38 4.66 5.33 12.72
CA THR A 38 3.63 5.43 11.69
C THR A 38 3.20 6.88 11.46
N ARG A 39 2.98 7.24 10.19
CA ARG A 39 2.26 8.43 9.75
C ARG A 39 0.96 8.01 9.10
N ALA A 40 -0.15 8.16 9.83
CA ALA A 40 -1.48 7.78 9.39
C ALA A 40 -2.17 8.95 8.69
N TYR A 41 -2.05 9.02 7.37
CA TYR A 41 -2.58 10.14 6.58
C TYR A 41 -4.10 10.17 6.57
N SER A 42 -4.64 11.37 6.74
CA SER A 42 -6.08 11.65 6.74
C SER A 42 -6.37 12.90 5.92
N TYR A 43 -7.51 12.92 5.25
CA TYR A 43 -8.10 14.19 4.83
C TYR A 43 -8.79 14.85 6.02
N LYS A 44 -9.17 16.12 5.90
CA LYS A 44 -9.86 16.86 6.97
C LYS A 44 -11.18 16.18 7.35
N THR A 45 -11.16 15.46 8.48
CA THR A 45 -12.29 14.68 8.99
C THR A 45 -12.19 14.46 10.49
N LYS A 46 -13.35 14.37 11.16
CA LYS A 46 -13.46 13.99 12.57
C LYS A 46 -13.55 12.48 12.81
N TYR A 47 -13.56 11.68 11.74
CA TYR A 47 -13.78 10.22 11.81
C TYR A 47 -12.47 9.41 11.73
N HIS A 48 -11.34 10.04 11.95
CA HIS A 48 -10.03 9.38 11.93
C HIS A 48 -9.42 9.47 13.34
N ASP A 49 -9.40 8.35 14.05
CA ASP A 49 -9.06 8.27 15.46
C ASP A 49 -7.62 7.76 15.74
N SER A 50 -6.77 7.60 14.72
CA SER A 50 -5.38 7.19 14.92
C SER A 50 -4.59 8.27 15.66
N GLU A 51 -3.86 7.88 16.70
CA GLU A 51 -2.90 8.75 17.41
C GLU A 51 -1.77 9.24 16.48
N SER A 52 -1.47 8.45 15.44
CA SER A 52 -0.44 8.77 14.43
C SER A 52 -0.99 9.63 13.28
N LYS A 53 -2.14 10.26 13.46
CA LYS A 53 -2.84 11.04 12.42
C LYS A 53 -2.00 12.21 11.91
N VAL A 54 -1.87 12.27 10.58
CA VAL A 54 -1.28 13.40 9.86
C VAL A 54 -2.31 13.87 8.83
N GLU A 55 -2.79 15.11 8.95
CA GLU A 55 -3.68 15.69 7.96
C GLU A 55 -2.89 16.09 6.72
N ILE A 56 -3.35 15.65 5.53
CA ILE A 56 -2.70 15.99 4.26
C ILE A 56 -2.88 17.49 3.95
N SER A 57 -1.86 18.08 3.34
CA SER A 57 -1.93 19.47 2.86
C SER A 57 -2.85 19.60 1.65
N ASP A 58 -3.32 20.83 1.37
CA ASP A 58 -4.08 21.11 0.15
C ASP A 58 -3.29 20.72 -1.11
N LYS A 59 -1.97 20.95 -1.09
CA LYS A 59 -1.07 20.54 -2.17
C LYS A 59 -1.05 19.01 -2.35
N ASP A 60 -0.96 18.24 -1.27
CA ASP A 60 -1.00 16.77 -1.35
C ASP A 60 -2.36 16.27 -1.86
N TYR A 61 -3.44 16.98 -1.51
CA TYR A 61 -4.77 16.68 -2.02
C TYR A 61 -4.90 16.93 -3.52
N GLU A 62 -4.40 18.08 -4.01
CA GLU A 62 -4.37 18.40 -5.44
C GLU A 62 -3.54 17.39 -6.24
N GLU A 63 -2.32 17.12 -5.79
CA GLU A 63 -1.46 16.10 -6.39
C GLU A 63 -2.12 14.71 -6.37
N GLY A 64 -2.78 14.36 -5.27
CA GLY A 64 -3.53 13.13 -5.12
C GLY A 64 -4.69 13.02 -6.12
N THR A 65 -5.37 14.12 -6.41
CA THR A 65 -6.42 14.17 -7.42
C THR A 65 -5.86 13.87 -8.82
N GLU A 66 -4.71 14.43 -9.17
CA GLU A 66 -4.04 14.11 -10.44
C GLU A 66 -3.53 12.66 -10.47
N ALA A 67 -2.98 12.17 -9.36
CA ALA A 67 -2.56 10.77 -9.24
C ALA A 67 -3.73 9.79 -9.42
N ILE A 68 -4.93 10.12 -8.91
CA ILE A 68 -6.14 9.32 -9.15
C ILE A 68 -6.47 9.29 -10.64
N LYS A 69 -6.45 10.43 -11.32
CA LYS A 69 -6.75 10.52 -12.76
C LYS A 69 -5.77 9.66 -13.57
N LYS A 70 -4.47 9.72 -13.22
CA LYS A 70 -3.42 8.88 -13.85
C LYS A 70 -3.69 7.40 -13.61
N ALA A 71 -3.84 6.98 -12.36
CA ALA A 71 -4.10 5.60 -11.97
C ALA A 71 -5.37 5.06 -12.63
N ASN A 72 -6.42 5.89 -12.74
CA ASN A 72 -7.69 5.47 -13.32
C ASN A 72 -7.64 5.22 -14.84
N LYS A 73 -6.63 5.74 -15.55
CA LYS A 73 -6.39 5.36 -16.95
C LYS A 73 -6.10 3.86 -17.08
N THR A 74 -5.41 3.29 -16.07
CA THR A 74 -5.15 1.85 -16.01
C THR A 74 -6.31 1.09 -15.38
N LEU A 75 -6.86 1.59 -14.26
CA LEU A 75 -7.90 0.88 -13.51
C LEU A 75 -9.27 0.89 -14.19
N GLY A 76 -9.59 1.91 -15.00
CA GLY A 76 -10.84 2.01 -15.77
C GLY A 76 -12.12 1.97 -14.91
N ARG A 77 -12.09 2.58 -13.70
CA ARG A 77 -13.20 2.50 -12.75
C ARG A 77 -14.10 3.72 -12.83
N PHE A 78 -15.39 3.49 -12.59
CA PHE A 78 -16.45 4.51 -12.64
C PHE A 78 -17.00 4.80 -11.24
N GLY A 79 -17.70 5.94 -11.09
CA GLY A 79 -18.41 6.30 -9.87
C GLY A 79 -17.51 6.63 -8.68
N ILE A 80 -16.27 7.03 -8.92
CA ILE A 80 -15.26 7.29 -7.86
C ILE A 80 -15.42 8.65 -7.18
N ALA A 81 -16.22 9.56 -7.73
CA ALA A 81 -16.35 10.94 -7.24
C ALA A 81 -16.65 11.02 -5.73
N LYS A 82 -17.50 10.14 -5.22
CA LYS A 82 -17.86 10.08 -3.79
C LYS A 82 -16.73 9.61 -2.87
N TYR A 83 -15.65 9.09 -3.45
CA TYR A 83 -14.49 8.58 -2.71
C TYR A 83 -13.23 9.44 -2.91
N MET A 84 -13.33 10.57 -3.61
CA MET A 84 -12.16 11.38 -3.99
C MET A 84 -11.27 11.72 -2.81
N ASN A 85 -11.82 12.18 -1.69
CA ASN A 85 -11.04 12.52 -0.51
C ASN A 85 -10.24 11.32 0.02
N LEU A 86 -10.89 10.16 0.09
CA LEU A 86 -10.25 8.92 0.54
C LEU A 86 -9.14 8.46 -0.43
N LEU A 87 -9.40 8.57 -1.73
CA LEU A 87 -8.45 8.13 -2.76
C LEU A 87 -7.29 9.12 -2.91
N ALA A 88 -7.55 10.44 -2.80
CA ALA A 88 -6.49 11.46 -2.86
C ALA A 88 -5.50 11.31 -1.69
N ARG A 89 -6.00 10.99 -0.50
CA ARG A 89 -5.17 10.70 0.67
C ARG A 89 -4.18 9.54 0.45
N ASN A 90 -4.53 8.55 -0.37
CA ASN A 90 -3.63 7.45 -0.69
C ASN A 90 -2.34 7.93 -1.38
N TRP A 91 -2.40 9.07 -2.07
CA TRP A 91 -1.21 9.67 -2.68
C TRP A 91 -0.13 10.01 -1.65
N ALA A 92 -0.51 10.57 -0.50
CA ALA A 92 0.46 10.89 0.55
C ALA A 92 1.20 9.65 1.07
N GLN A 93 0.50 8.50 1.18
CA GLN A 93 1.14 7.24 1.55
C GLN A 93 2.23 6.83 0.55
N VAL A 94 1.93 6.95 -0.74
CA VAL A 94 2.83 6.54 -1.83
C VAL A 94 3.92 7.58 -2.10
N LYS A 95 3.57 8.88 -2.08
CA LYS A 95 4.49 10.00 -2.36
C LYS A 95 5.72 9.95 -1.45
N TYR A 96 5.49 9.70 -0.17
CA TYR A 96 6.53 9.71 0.85
C TYR A 96 7.20 8.35 1.08
N SER A 97 6.85 7.32 0.29
CA SER A 97 7.43 5.98 0.41
C SER A 97 8.24 5.58 -0.83
N LYS A 98 9.19 4.68 -0.65
CA LYS A 98 9.96 4.04 -1.74
C LYS A 98 9.53 2.60 -1.99
N GLN A 99 9.00 1.93 -0.97
CA GLN A 99 8.38 0.59 -1.03
C GLN A 99 6.91 0.68 -0.66
N VAL A 100 6.08 -0.16 -1.26
CA VAL A 100 4.65 -0.28 -0.96
C VAL A 100 4.33 -1.73 -0.64
N PHE A 101 3.80 -1.98 0.55
CA PHE A 101 3.26 -3.27 0.97
C PHE A 101 1.74 -3.14 1.10
N ALA A 102 1.01 -3.90 0.32
CA ALA A 102 -0.44 -3.84 0.31
C ALA A 102 -1.07 -5.19 0.66
N ILE A 103 -2.14 -5.17 1.45
CA ILE A 103 -2.99 -6.34 1.68
C ILE A 103 -4.28 -6.18 0.87
N GLY A 104 -4.60 -7.14 0.01
CA GLY A 104 -5.77 -7.02 -0.84
C GLY A 104 -6.08 -8.28 -1.63
N THR A 105 -6.71 -8.11 -2.78
CA THR A 105 -7.01 -9.17 -3.74
C THR A 105 -6.59 -8.72 -5.13
N ILE A 106 -5.77 -9.51 -5.80
CA ILE A 106 -5.36 -9.27 -7.19
C ILE A 106 -6.44 -9.81 -8.11
N VAL A 107 -6.96 -8.97 -8.99
CA VAL A 107 -7.95 -9.32 -10.01
C VAL A 107 -7.26 -9.37 -11.35
N LYS A 108 -7.15 -10.54 -11.94
CA LYS A 108 -6.51 -10.75 -13.24
C LYS A 108 -7.24 -10.01 -14.34
N ALA A 109 -6.52 -9.60 -15.36
CA ALA A 109 -7.09 -8.94 -16.53
C ALA A 109 -8.27 -9.73 -17.12
N GLY A 110 -9.39 -9.06 -17.37
CA GLY A 110 -10.61 -9.67 -17.94
C GLY A 110 -11.43 -10.54 -16.98
N THR A 111 -10.99 -10.75 -15.73
CA THR A 111 -11.71 -11.55 -14.74
C THR A 111 -12.54 -10.70 -13.77
N LYS A 112 -13.26 -11.35 -12.87
CA LYS A 112 -14.01 -10.68 -11.79
C LYS A 112 -13.36 -10.96 -10.43
N SER A 113 -13.41 -9.97 -9.54
CA SER A 113 -13.08 -10.17 -8.13
C SER A 113 -14.13 -11.03 -7.43
N PRO A 114 -13.84 -11.58 -6.24
CA PRO A 114 -14.82 -12.28 -5.41
C PRO A 114 -16.07 -11.43 -5.10
N LYS A 115 -15.95 -10.11 -5.10
CA LYS A 115 -17.05 -9.15 -4.91
C LYS A 115 -17.80 -8.79 -6.20
N GLY A 116 -17.48 -9.46 -7.33
CA GLY A 116 -18.12 -9.25 -8.62
C GLY A 116 -17.60 -8.05 -9.42
N TYR A 117 -16.61 -7.31 -8.91
CA TYR A 117 -15.95 -6.27 -9.69
C TYR A 117 -15.23 -6.88 -10.89
N LYS A 118 -15.55 -6.42 -12.11
CA LYS A 118 -14.88 -6.85 -13.33
C LYS A 118 -13.64 -5.97 -13.58
N ASN A 119 -12.49 -6.60 -13.71
CA ASN A 119 -11.29 -5.91 -14.16
C ASN A 119 -11.33 -5.74 -15.69
N ASN A 120 -11.61 -4.52 -16.14
CA ASN A 120 -11.62 -4.15 -17.57
C ASN A 120 -10.25 -3.64 -18.06
N SER A 121 -9.25 -3.57 -17.16
CA SER A 121 -7.87 -3.25 -17.53
C SER A 121 -7.24 -4.40 -18.32
N LYS A 122 -6.27 -4.08 -19.16
CA LYS A 122 -5.38 -5.07 -19.79
C LYS A 122 -4.32 -5.63 -18.82
N TYR A 123 -4.23 -5.08 -17.62
CA TYR A 123 -3.30 -5.49 -16.58
C TYR A 123 -4.04 -6.10 -15.39
N ASP A 124 -3.32 -6.90 -14.61
CA ASP A 124 -3.76 -7.32 -13.29
C ASP A 124 -3.82 -6.09 -12.37
N VAL A 125 -4.88 -5.96 -11.59
CA VAL A 125 -5.10 -4.83 -10.68
C VAL A 125 -5.50 -5.31 -9.29
N VAL A 126 -5.30 -4.48 -8.28
CA VAL A 126 -5.80 -4.79 -6.93
C VAL A 126 -7.21 -4.20 -6.77
N ASP A 127 -8.11 -4.96 -6.14
CA ASP A 127 -9.50 -4.57 -5.93
C ASP A 127 -9.65 -3.40 -4.94
N GLY A 128 -10.79 -2.73 -4.98
CA GLY A 128 -11.18 -1.67 -4.06
C GLY A 128 -10.31 -0.42 -4.08
N GLY A 129 -10.41 0.39 -3.02
CA GLY A 129 -9.62 1.62 -2.83
C GLY A 129 -8.13 1.38 -2.73
N THR A 130 -7.71 0.22 -2.20
CA THR A 130 -6.32 -0.24 -2.13
C THR A 130 -5.68 -0.29 -3.52
N GLY A 131 -6.46 -0.66 -4.54
CA GLY A 131 -5.98 -0.69 -5.92
C GLY A 131 -5.51 0.65 -6.45
N TYR A 132 -6.05 1.77 -5.97
CA TYR A 132 -5.54 3.11 -6.34
C TYR A 132 -4.17 3.37 -5.75
N ALA A 133 -3.94 3.08 -4.47
CA ALA A 133 -2.63 3.25 -3.85
C ALA A 133 -1.57 2.35 -4.50
N VAL A 134 -1.93 1.09 -4.77
CA VAL A 134 -1.05 0.16 -5.49
C VAL A 134 -0.72 0.68 -6.90
N GLN A 135 -1.72 1.14 -7.66
CA GLN A 135 -1.49 1.68 -9.00
C GLN A 135 -0.66 2.96 -8.96
N MET A 136 -0.90 3.86 -8.00
CA MET A 136 -0.05 5.04 -7.80
C MET A 136 1.40 4.64 -7.51
N GLY A 137 1.64 3.59 -6.73
CA GLY A 137 2.97 3.03 -6.50
C GLY A 137 3.63 2.56 -7.78
N ILE A 138 2.90 1.80 -8.59
CA ILE A 138 3.36 1.32 -9.91
C ILE A 138 3.65 2.51 -10.85
N ASP A 139 2.74 3.48 -10.94
CA ASP A 139 2.87 4.65 -11.80
C ASP A 139 4.05 5.56 -11.45
N ASN A 140 4.59 5.41 -10.23
CA ASN A 140 5.74 6.17 -9.72
C ASN A 140 6.96 5.28 -9.42
N GLU A 141 7.02 4.10 -10.04
CA GLU A 141 8.17 3.18 -10.02
C GLU A 141 8.61 2.76 -8.61
N ARG A 142 7.65 2.64 -7.68
CA ARG A 142 7.92 2.13 -6.33
C ARG A 142 8.10 0.61 -6.37
N ASP A 143 8.84 0.08 -5.41
CA ASP A 143 8.90 -1.36 -5.21
C ASP A 143 7.60 -1.85 -4.56
N VAL A 144 6.71 -2.46 -5.35
CA VAL A 144 5.33 -2.76 -4.94
C VAL A 144 5.14 -4.24 -4.67
N TYR A 145 4.73 -4.55 -3.43
CA TYR A 145 4.34 -5.88 -2.98
C TYR A 145 2.86 -5.91 -2.62
N VAL A 146 2.19 -6.99 -2.98
CA VAL A 146 0.78 -7.24 -2.62
C VAL A 146 0.66 -8.64 -2.02
N PHE A 147 0.12 -8.73 -0.82
CA PHE A 147 -0.36 -9.99 -0.27
C PHE A 147 -1.79 -10.21 -0.76
N ASP A 148 -1.96 -11.21 -1.59
CA ASP A 148 -3.28 -11.64 -2.04
C ASP A 148 -3.90 -12.57 -1.01
N GLN A 149 -4.99 -12.11 -0.36
CA GLN A 149 -5.66 -12.87 0.69
C GLN A 149 -6.37 -14.14 0.18
N VAL A 150 -6.70 -14.19 -1.12
CA VAL A 150 -7.31 -15.36 -1.77
C VAL A 150 -6.24 -16.40 -2.10
N GLU A 151 -5.16 -15.98 -2.75
CA GLU A 151 -4.02 -16.84 -3.10
C GLU A 151 -3.13 -17.16 -1.89
N LYS A 152 -3.27 -16.41 -0.78
CA LYS A 152 -2.53 -16.56 0.49
C LYS A 152 -1.02 -16.48 0.33
N LYS A 153 -0.55 -15.58 -0.53
CA LYS A 153 0.87 -15.38 -0.82
C LYS A 153 1.18 -13.96 -1.24
N TRP A 154 2.46 -13.61 -1.16
CA TRP A 154 2.99 -12.34 -1.62
C TRP A 154 3.28 -12.37 -3.11
N PHE A 155 2.99 -11.24 -3.78
CA PHE A 155 3.35 -10.94 -5.15
C PHE A 155 4.11 -9.63 -5.21
N ARG A 156 5.06 -9.51 -6.15
CA ARG A 156 5.76 -8.28 -6.48
C ARG A 156 5.38 -7.84 -7.89
N TRP A 157 5.17 -6.54 -8.07
CA TRP A 157 4.99 -6.01 -9.42
C TRP A 157 6.29 -6.09 -10.20
N SER A 158 6.24 -6.64 -11.40
CA SER A 158 7.36 -6.72 -12.33
C SER A 158 7.20 -5.67 -13.41
N TYR A 159 8.07 -4.69 -13.43
CA TYR A 159 8.10 -3.64 -14.45
C TYR A 159 8.52 -4.17 -15.83
N THR A 160 9.25 -5.27 -15.88
CA THR A 160 9.65 -5.91 -17.15
C THR A 160 8.48 -6.67 -17.79
N SER A 161 7.73 -7.45 -16.98
CA SER A 161 6.63 -8.28 -17.49
C SER A 161 5.26 -7.62 -17.34
N LEU A 162 5.17 -6.45 -16.69
CA LEU A 162 3.97 -5.67 -16.43
C LEU A 162 2.84 -6.50 -15.76
N ARG A 163 3.21 -7.31 -14.78
CA ARG A 163 2.29 -8.17 -14.01
C ARG A 163 2.79 -8.42 -12.59
N PHE A 164 1.91 -8.91 -11.74
CA PHE A 164 2.27 -9.43 -10.43
C PHE A 164 2.90 -10.81 -10.55
N VAL A 165 4.08 -10.99 -9.94
CA VAL A 165 4.84 -12.25 -9.91
C VAL A 165 4.94 -12.70 -8.46
N ALA A 166 4.62 -13.96 -8.19
CA ALA A 166 4.72 -14.52 -6.84
C ALA A 166 6.15 -14.43 -6.31
N THR A 167 6.32 -13.98 -5.06
CA THR A 167 7.63 -13.97 -4.39
C THR A 167 7.98 -15.36 -3.86
N LYS A 168 9.27 -15.62 -3.68
CA LYS A 168 9.75 -16.88 -3.07
C LYS A 168 9.52 -16.95 -1.54
N GLY A 169 9.02 -15.89 -0.94
CA GLY A 169 8.77 -15.82 0.50
C GLY A 169 8.25 -14.46 0.93
N VAL A 170 8.24 -14.22 2.22
CA VAL A 170 7.82 -12.94 2.80
C VAL A 170 8.82 -11.85 2.38
N PRO A 171 8.37 -10.73 1.81
CA PRO A 171 9.24 -9.59 1.52
C PRO A 171 9.71 -8.91 2.81
N VAL A 172 10.77 -8.11 2.71
CA VAL A 172 11.34 -7.35 3.82
C VAL A 172 11.36 -5.86 3.50
N ILE A 173 11.32 -5.02 4.53
CA ILE A 173 11.49 -3.58 4.41
C ILE A 173 12.98 -3.32 4.15
N THR A 174 13.28 -2.67 3.02
CA THR A 174 14.65 -2.38 2.57
C THR A 174 14.88 -0.88 2.36
N VAL A 175 14.02 -0.05 2.90
CA VAL A 175 14.04 1.42 2.75
C VAL A 175 13.63 2.08 4.07
N GLN A 176 13.99 3.35 4.23
CA GLN A 176 13.64 4.13 5.43
C GLN A 176 12.14 4.41 5.49
N ASP A 177 11.53 4.71 4.34
CA ASP A 177 10.14 5.11 4.22
C ASP A 177 9.37 4.11 3.33
N PHE A 178 8.42 3.39 3.92
CA PHE A 178 7.57 2.45 3.21
C PHE A 178 6.07 2.74 3.44
N ALA A 179 5.22 2.36 2.49
CA ALA A 179 3.78 2.42 2.65
C ALA A 179 3.24 1.06 3.13
N GLY A 180 2.52 1.06 4.26
CA GLY A 180 1.74 -0.06 4.77
C GLY A 180 0.25 0.21 4.55
N ILE A 181 -0.37 -0.44 3.57
CA ILE A 181 -1.74 -0.16 3.12
C ILE A 181 -2.56 -1.43 2.97
N GLY A 182 -3.88 -1.28 2.83
CA GLY A 182 -4.67 -2.42 2.43
C GLY A 182 -6.18 -2.28 2.57
N THR A 183 -6.83 -3.42 2.50
CA THR A 183 -8.28 -3.53 2.56
C THR A 183 -8.83 -3.34 3.97
N ARG A 184 -10.05 -2.82 4.05
CA ARG A 184 -10.83 -2.81 5.30
C ARG A 184 -11.21 -4.22 5.76
N GLU A 185 -11.41 -5.13 4.82
CA GLU A 185 -11.75 -6.53 5.06
C GLU A 185 -10.46 -7.35 5.21
N LEU A 186 -9.75 -7.08 6.30
CA LEU A 186 -8.55 -7.82 6.65
C LEU A 186 -8.93 -9.17 7.24
N LEU A 187 -8.43 -10.23 6.64
CA LEU A 187 -8.54 -11.59 7.16
C LEU A 187 -7.37 -11.90 8.11
N PRO A 188 -7.51 -12.87 9.04
CA PRO A 188 -6.41 -13.26 9.94
C PRO A 188 -5.11 -13.60 9.21
N ILE A 189 -5.19 -14.18 8.00
CA ILE A 189 -4.01 -14.46 7.19
C ILE A 189 -3.32 -13.20 6.65
N GLY A 190 -4.08 -12.14 6.39
CA GLY A 190 -3.55 -10.84 6.00
C GLY A 190 -2.83 -10.15 7.16
N GLU A 191 -3.38 -10.24 8.38
CA GLU A 191 -2.73 -9.76 9.60
C GLU A 191 -1.41 -10.52 9.86
N ALA A 192 -1.44 -11.85 9.77
CA ALA A 192 -0.24 -12.68 9.90
C ALA A 192 0.82 -12.32 8.84
N ALA A 193 0.40 -11.98 7.61
CA ALA A 193 1.31 -11.54 6.56
C ALA A 193 1.97 -10.20 6.90
N ILE A 194 1.25 -9.24 7.47
CA ILE A 194 1.80 -7.97 7.96
C ILE A 194 2.86 -8.25 9.04
N ARG A 195 2.50 -9.03 10.06
CA ARG A 195 3.42 -9.41 11.16
C ARG A 195 4.69 -10.04 10.63
N SER A 196 4.57 -10.98 9.68
CA SER A 196 5.72 -11.67 9.10
C SER A 196 6.68 -10.73 8.34
N VAL A 197 6.20 -9.62 7.75
CA VAL A 197 7.07 -8.61 7.14
C VAL A 197 7.95 -7.94 8.20
N TYR A 198 7.35 -7.52 9.33
CA TYR A 198 8.10 -6.92 10.42
C TYR A 198 9.07 -7.92 11.06
N GLU A 199 8.58 -9.11 11.45
CA GLU A 199 9.42 -10.16 12.04
C GLU A 199 10.63 -10.46 11.18
N LYS A 200 10.43 -10.68 9.88
CA LYS A 200 11.52 -11.00 8.96
C LYS A 200 12.47 -9.82 8.74
N THR A 201 11.96 -8.60 8.75
CA THR A 201 12.78 -7.39 8.60
C THR A 201 13.69 -7.18 9.80
N PHE A 202 13.16 -7.41 11.02
CA PHE A 202 13.86 -7.13 12.26
C PHE A 202 14.56 -8.35 12.88
N SER A 203 14.38 -9.58 12.33
CA SER A 203 15.00 -10.80 12.87
C SER A 203 16.52 -10.90 12.74
N GLY A 204 17.18 -9.94 12.10
CA GLY A 204 18.65 -9.91 11.95
C GLY A 204 19.32 -8.75 12.67
N ILE A 205 18.60 -8.07 13.58
CA ILE A 205 19.09 -6.93 14.32
C ILE A 205 19.35 -7.37 15.76
N GLU A 206 20.53 -7.96 15.99
CA GLU A 206 21.16 -8.13 17.29
C GLU A 206 22.41 -7.25 17.39
#